data_20008caa6f5a433f5561a17759e8cdb7
#
_entry.id   20008caa6f5a433f5561a17759e8cdb7
#
_cell.length_a   1.000
_cell.length_b   1.000
_cell.length_c   1.000
_cell.angle_alpha   90.00
_cell.angle_beta   90.00
_cell.angle_gamma   90.00
#
_symmetry.space_group_name_H-M   'P 1'
#
loop_
_entity.id
_entity.type
_entity.pdbx_description
1 polymer ?
#
loop_
_entity_poly.entity_id
_entity_poly.type
_entity_poly.pdbx_seq_one_letter_code
_entity_poly.pdbx_strand_id
1 'polypeptide(L)'
;LNLDEFISRFVGEKEAALLRPSASQIAAATKDYGYMEVYAYPSVDSVLAAAILASTFARNNVGFTLYFTAAPPAASDAPMLLLGYPSSLASELSPRKPSALIGFGEVPQGLLSVAVTSHTSSSIAGLLVGVLSEITVVGPPAVYSVVAGYWRGLDVGKKGEFTGIENGIIETLKLENRVEEHFSLRLFRWLFEPTEEALHLTLEPYLPGITGRPEEARRLLEEDPRLSPLIGKTLEEAPEQAVATLGEKLYVMLKEASSVPRRPSELIGITHYSRPAPLQDLREAAIALAVYGEKHGAAALASLGVAEDLVAAAAYYTYHESIPSIVDAVEANLSRKRPPLKRSGPFTVALLERVGDAPLLPVERILRKLGVIRGQEVAGYQLDGSTALVSMESLLYSQGLGAVREAIDSKCLRYREGELLGEIRLGCQ
;
A
#
# COMPACT_ATOMS: atom_id res chain seq x y z
N LEU A 1 -7.64 26.70 -14.10
CA LEU A 1 -7.55 26.80 -12.63
C LEU A 1 -6.08 26.99 -12.27
N ASN A 2 -5.79 28.02 -11.49
CA ASN A 2 -4.45 28.28 -11.01
C ASN A 2 -4.08 27.21 -9.96
N LEU A 3 -2.87 26.63 -10.03
CA LEU A 3 -2.45 25.52 -9.15
C LEU A 3 -2.58 25.86 -7.66
N ASP A 4 -2.32 27.12 -7.30
CA ASP A 4 -2.46 27.62 -5.92
C ASP A 4 -3.91 27.56 -5.39
N GLU A 5 -4.90 27.79 -6.27
CA GLU A 5 -6.33 27.67 -5.93
C GLU A 5 -6.76 26.20 -5.76
N PHE A 6 -6.10 25.29 -6.47
CA PHE A 6 -6.41 23.88 -6.49
C PHE A 6 -6.00 23.19 -5.18
N ILE A 7 -4.78 23.41 -4.72
CA ILE A 7 -4.24 22.74 -3.51
C ILE A 7 -4.87 23.32 -2.25
N SER A 8 -4.97 24.66 -2.13
CA SER A 8 -5.62 25.29 -0.98
C SER A 8 -7.10 24.91 -0.84
N ARG A 9 -7.76 24.57 -1.96
CA ARG A 9 -9.17 24.15 -1.96
C ARG A 9 -9.41 22.72 -1.42
N PHE A 10 -8.46 21.80 -1.66
CA PHE A 10 -8.65 20.37 -1.34
C PHE A 10 -7.76 19.86 -0.21
N VAL A 11 -6.58 20.44 -0.01
CA VAL A 11 -5.62 19.99 1.00
C VAL A 11 -5.65 20.88 2.25
N GLY A 12 -6.12 22.11 2.15
CA GLY A 12 -6.11 23.10 3.23
C GLY A 12 -4.75 23.83 3.36
N GLU A 13 -4.76 25.04 3.92
CA GLU A 13 -3.54 25.88 4.02
C GLU A 13 -2.45 25.27 4.91
N LYS A 14 -2.83 24.53 5.96
CA LYS A 14 -1.87 23.90 6.88
C LYS A 14 -1.09 22.78 6.20
N GLU A 15 -1.79 21.93 5.48
CA GLU A 15 -1.19 20.84 4.71
C GLU A 15 -0.33 21.40 3.57
N ALA A 16 -0.81 22.41 2.83
CA ALA A 16 -0.04 23.07 1.78
C ALA A 16 1.27 23.67 2.32
N ALA A 17 1.23 24.26 3.51
CA ALA A 17 2.44 24.80 4.16
C ALA A 17 3.49 23.71 4.47
N LEU A 18 3.07 22.47 4.74
CA LEU A 18 3.98 21.34 4.94
C LEU A 18 4.63 20.85 3.63
N LEU A 19 3.97 21.03 2.49
CA LEU A 19 4.43 20.53 1.19
C LEU A 19 5.44 21.46 0.53
N ARG A 20 5.28 22.77 0.69
CA ARG A 20 6.07 23.84 0.00
C ARG A 20 7.58 23.73 0.13
N PRO A 21 8.17 23.42 1.30
CA PRO A 21 9.62 23.31 1.41
C PRO A 21 10.21 22.24 0.47
N SER A 22 9.61 21.03 0.46
CA SER A 22 10.04 19.95 -0.43
C SER A 22 9.75 20.26 -1.90
N ALA A 23 8.60 20.87 -2.21
CA ALA A 23 8.27 21.33 -3.56
C ALA A 23 9.31 22.33 -4.08
N SER A 24 9.72 23.30 -3.27
CA SER A 24 10.73 24.30 -3.64
C SER A 24 12.09 23.65 -3.93
N GLN A 25 12.51 22.65 -3.15
CA GLN A 25 13.77 21.93 -3.40
C GLN A 25 13.72 21.10 -4.68
N ILE A 26 12.61 20.40 -4.94
CA ILE A 26 12.43 19.63 -6.18
C ILE A 26 12.40 20.58 -7.38
N ALA A 27 11.67 21.71 -7.29
CA ALA A 27 11.63 22.71 -8.35
C ALA A 27 13.03 23.30 -8.65
N ALA A 28 13.82 23.63 -7.63
CA ALA A 28 15.21 24.09 -7.80
C ALA A 28 16.08 23.00 -8.46
N ALA A 29 15.97 21.75 -8.00
CA ALA A 29 16.72 20.63 -8.58
C ALA A 29 16.39 20.41 -10.04
N THR A 30 15.10 20.38 -10.40
CA THR A 30 14.67 20.16 -11.80
C THR A 30 15.05 21.32 -12.71
N LYS A 31 14.94 22.58 -12.22
CA LYS A 31 15.26 23.77 -13.00
C LYS A 31 16.77 23.93 -13.22
N ASP A 32 17.57 23.78 -12.15
CA ASP A 32 18.99 24.14 -12.17
C ASP A 32 19.88 23.00 -12.66
N TYR A 33 19.44 21.74 -12.49
CA TYR A 33 20.23 20.54 -12.82
C TYR A 33 19.59 19.66 -13.91
N GLY A 34 18.27 19.72 -14.11
CA GLY A 34 17.55 18.88 -15.06
C GLY A 34 17.62 17.37 -14.76
N TYR A 35 18.11 16.98 -13.58
CA TYR A 35 18.36 15.62 -13.16
C TYR A 35 18.23 15.47 -11.64
N MET A 36 17.80 14.27 -11.17
CA MET A 36 17.69 13.94 -9.75
C MET A 36 17.95 12.46 -9.48
N GLU A 37 18.66 12.16 -8.40
CA GLU A 37 18.75 10.81 -7.84
C GLU A 37 17.62 10.58 -6.86
N VAL A 38 16.87 9.50 -7.05
CA VAL A 38 15.70 9.17 -6.24
C VAL A 38 15.97 7.86 -5.50
N TYR A 39 15.96 7.94 -4.20
CA TYR A 39 16.12 6.81 -3.30
C TYR A 39 14.78 6.47 -2.67
N ALA A 40 14.22 5.31 -2.95
CA ALA A 40 12.98 4.84 -2.38
C ALA A 40 13.24 3.67 -1.42
N TYR A 41 12.66 3.74 -0.22
CA TYR A 41 12.67 2.59 0.68
C TYR A 41 11.89 1.43 0.05
N PRO A 42 12.32 0.17 0.18
CA PRO A 42 11.66 -0.98 -0.44
C PRO A 42 10.34 -1.33 0.28
N SER A 43 9.32 -0.51 0.07
CA SER A 43 7.94 -0.70 0.49
C SER A 43 7.00 -0.43 -0.68
N VAL A 44 5.83 -1.04 -0.68
CA VAL A 44 4.83 -0.87 -1.76
C VAL A 44 4.48 0.60 -1.96
N ASP A 45 4.23 1.33 -0.87
CA ASP A 45 3.88 2.77 -0.89
C ASP A 45 4.99 3.62 -1.51
N SER A 46 6.25 3.43 -1.11
CA SER A 46 7.38 4.20 -1.64
C SER A 46 7.67 3.87 -3.11
N VAL A 47 7.45 2.62 -3.53
CA VAL A 47 7.62 2.21 -4.94
C VAL A 47 6.51 2.80 -5.82
N LEU A 48 5.26 2.86 -5.33
CA LEU A 48 4.17 3.55 -6.02
C LEU A 48 4.44 5.07 -6.12
N ALA A 49 4.99 5.67 -5.07
CA ALA A 49 5.46 7.06 -5.13
C ALA A 49 6.55 7.23 -6.22
N ALA A 50 7.52 6.33 -6.29
CA ALA A 50 8.56 6.37 -7.33
C ALA A 50 7.97 6.21 -8.74
N ALA A 51 6.93 5.38 -8.93
CA ALA A 51 6.22 5.24 -10.20
C ALA A 51 5.53 6.55 -10.63
N ILE A 52 4.83 7.22 -9.71
CA ILE A 52 4.20 8.52 -9.95
C ILE A 52 5.24 9.56 -10.35
N LEU A 53 6.36 9.61 -9.63
CA LEU A 53 7.48 10.50 -9.93
C LEU A 53 8.06 10.25 -11.31
N ALA A 54 8.36 8.98 -11.64
CA ALA A 54 8.91 8.58 -12.93
C ALA A 54 8.05 9.05 -14.10
N SER A 55 6.73 8.84 -14.01
CA SER A 55 5.78 9.34 -15.01
C SER A 55 5.78 10.86 -15.10
N THR A 56 5.80 11.56 -13.97
CA THR A 56 5.78 13.02 -13.92
C THR A 56 7.07 13.59 -14.50
N PHE A 57 8.23 13.06 -14.13
CA PHE A 57 9.53 13.50 -14.62
C PHE A 57 9.72 13.23 -16.11
N ALA A 58 9.33 12.03 -16.58
CA ALA A 58 9.39 11.69 -18.00
C ALA A 58 8.58 12.67 -18.86
N ARG A 59 7.37 13.04 -18.42
CA ARG A 59 6.53 14.02 -19.13
C ARG A 59 7.09 15.44 -19.12
N ASN A 60 7.88 15.80 -18.11
CA ASN A 60 8.51 17.11 -17.98
C ASN A 60 9.97 17.13 -18.49
N ASN A 61 10.45 16.08 -19.13
CA ASN A 61 11.82 15.93 -19.63
C ASN A 61 12.88 16.12 -18.53
N VAL A 62 12.59 15.69 -17.29
CA VAL A 62 13.54 15.68 -16.19
C VAL A 62 14.24 14.32 -16.16
N GLY A 63 15.57 14.30 -16.18
CA GLY A 63 16.36 13.07 -16.01
C GLY A 63 16.30 12.58 -14.57
N PHE A 64 16.31 11.27 -14.37
CA PHE A 64 16.35 10.68 -13.03
C PHE A 64 16.96 9.29 -13.03
N THR A 65 17.46 8.87 -11.85
CA THR A 65 17.83 7.49 -11.56
C THR A 65 17.10 7.04 -10.30
N LEU A 66 16.47 5.87 -10.34
CA LEU A 66 15.76 5.27 -9.21
C LEU A 66 16.61 4.20 -8.54
N TYR A 67 16.76 4.32 -7.23
CA TYR A 67 17.40 3.34 -6.35
C TYR A 67 16.38 2.84 -5.32
N PHE A 68 16.24 1.53 -5.19
CA PHE A 68 15.39 0.90 -4.17
C PHE A 68 16.29 0.26 -3.11
N THR A 69 16.51 0.99 -2.01
CA THR A 69 17.49 0.59 -0.98
C THR A 69 17.01 0.90 0.43
N ALA A 70 17.44 0.10 1.41
CA ALA A 70 17.23 0.40 2.83
C ALA A 70 18.32 1.37 3.40
N ALA A 71 19.41 1.61 2.65
CA ALA A 71 20.54 2.41 3.10
C ALA A 71 20.94 3.46 2.03
N PRO A 72 20.19 4.59 1.94
CA PRO A 72 20.57 5.66 1.02
C PRO A 72 21.90 6.31 1.44
N PRO A 73 22.68 6.88 0.51
CA PRO A 73 23.94 7.55 0.84
C PRO A 73 23.66 8.81 1.68
N ALA A 74 24.59 9.14 2.58
CA ALA A 74 24.51 10.36 3.40
C ALA A 74 24.70 11.64 2.59
N ALA A 75 25.37 11.58 1.44
CA ALA A 75 25.63 12.69 0.52
C ALA A 75 25.70 12.18 -0.92
N SER A 76 25.35 13.07 -1.87
CA SER A 76 25.54 12.91 -3.31
C SER A 76 26.02 14.21 -3.94
N ASP A 77 26.65 14.12 -5.10
CA ASP A 77 26.99 15.26 -5.96
C ASP A 77 25.82 15.69 -6.86
N ALA A 78 24.74 14.90 -6.91
CA ALA A 78 23.48 15.22 -7.56
C ALA A 78 22.40 15.63 -6.55
N PRO A 79 21.34 16.36 -6.97
CA PRO A 79 20.14 16.54 -6.16
C PRO A 79 19.52 15.20 -5.76
N MET A 80 19.10 15.07 -4.50
CA MET A 80 18.51 13.83 -3.97
C MET A 80 17.04 14.00 -3.60
N LEU A 81 16.23 12.98 -3.90
CA LEU A 81 14.90 12.82 -3.37
C LEU A 81 14.79 11.47 -2.64
N LEU A 82 14.44 11.52 -1.37
CA LEU A 82 14.27 10.33 -0.54
C LEU A 82 12.78 10.08 -0.31
N LEU A 83 12.32 8.85 -0.59
CA LEU A 83 10.91 8.44 -0.49
C LEU A 83 10.74 7.31 0.53
N GLY A 84 9.88 7.53 1.53
CA GLY A 84 9.47 6.49 2.48
C GLY A 84 10.48 6.17 3.57
N TYR A 85 11.43 7.04 3.83
CA TYR A 85 12.31 6.95 4.99
C TYR A 85 11.73 7.72 6.18
N PRO A 86 12.11 7.35 7.43
CA PRO A 86 11.72 8.16 8.58
C PRO A 86 12.34 9.56 8.48
N SER A 87 11.58 10.57 8.88
CA SER A 87 11.98 11.98 8.85
C SER A 87 13.27 12.27 9.66
N SER A 88 13.54 11.46 10.71
CA SER A 88 14.78 11.53 11.49
C SER A 88 16.05 11.33 10.66
N LEU A 89 15.97 10.61 9.54
CA LEU A 89 17.10 10.42 8.62
C LEU A 89 17.66 11.75 8.12
N ALA A 90 16.83 12.81 7.98
CA ALA A 90 17.26 14.09 7.48
C ALA A 90 18.44 14.70 8.26
N SER A 91 18.57 14.40 9.56
CA SER A 91 19.68 14.87 10.40
C SER A 91 21.02 14.16 10.12
N GLU A 92 20.97 13.00 9.46
CA GLU A 92 22.16 12.22 9.08
C GLU A 92 22.66 12.59 7.66
N LEU A 93 21.86 13.33 6.91
CA LEU A 93 22.15 13.69 5.52
C LEU A 93 22.90 15.02 5.44
N SER A 94 23.86 15.06 4.51
CA SER A 94 24.66 16.26 4.22
C SER A 94 24.76 16.51 2.71
N PRO A 95 23.61 16.72 2.02
CA PRO A 95 23.59 16.88 0.59
C PRO A 95 24.27 18.21 0.19
N ARG A 96 24.99 18.18 -0.94
CA ARG A 96 25.65 19.37 -1.54
C ARG A 96 24.73 20.13 -2.50
N LYS A 97 23.58 19.56 -2.83
CA LYS A 97 22.62 20.03 -3.85
C LYS A 97 21.22 20.09 -3.25
N PRO A 98 20.28 20.83 -3.86
CA PRO A 98 18.88 20.84 -3.43
C PRO A 98 18.35 19.43 -3.25
N SER A 99 17.82 19.12 -2.06
CA SER A 99 17.38 17.78 -1.72
C SER A 99 16.13 17.80 -0.85
N ALA A 100 15.29 16.76 -1.00
CA ALA A 100 14.06 16.63 -0.24
C ALA A 100 13.87 15.19 0.30
N LEU A 101 13.18 15.08 1.43
CA LEU A 101 12.73 13.83 2.02
C LEU A 101 11.22 13.85 2.17
N ILE A 102 10.53 12.92 1.53
CA ILE A 102 9.11 12.65 1.72
C ILE A 102 9.00 11.34 2.49
N GLY A 103 8.59 11.44 3.74
CA GLY A 103 8.71 10.33 4.67
C GLY A 103 7.62 10.29 5.73
N PHE A 104 7.92 9.64 6.84
CA PHE A 104 7.00 9.49 7.96
C PHE A 104 7.69 9.80 9.30
N GLY A 105 6.88 10.01 10.35
CA GLY A 105 7.34 10.40 11.68
C GLY A 105 7.35 11.92 11.87
N GLU A 106 7.87 12.37 13.01
CA GLU A 106 7.95 13.78 13.37
C GLU A 106 9.13 14.45 12.63
N VAL A 107 8.91 15.65 12.13
CA VAL A 107 9.96 16.43 11.49
C VAL A 107 10.94 16.90 12.56
N PRO A 108 12.26 16.62 12.43
CA PRO A 108 13.26 17.07 13.39
C PRO A 108 13.28 18.60 13.50
N GLN A 109 13.49 19.13 14.70
CA GLN A 109 13.66 20.56 14.92
C GLN A 109 15.09 20.99 14.61
N GLY A 110 15.27 22.15 14.01
CA GLY A 110 16.57 22.76 13.75
C GLY A 110 16.88 22.98 12.27
N LEU A 111 18.11 23.36 11.97
CA LEU A 111 18.60 23.53 10.59
C LEU A 111 18.80 22.16 9.96
N LEU A 112 17.95 21.84 9.00
CA LEU A 112 18.06 20.64 8.18
C LEU A 112 18.72 20.97 6.85
N SER A 113 19.63 20.12 6.42
CA SER A 113 20.23 20.20 5.07
C SER A 113 19.26 19.73 3.98
N VAL A 114 18.13 19.15 4.38
CA VAL A 114 17.11 18.53 3.51
C VAL A 114 15.74 19.08 3.89
N ALA A 115 14.92 19.45 2.91
CA ALA A 115 13.52 19.77 3.14
C ALA A 115 12.73 18.49 3.43
N VAL A 116 11.97 18.48 4.52
CA VAL A 116 11.24 17.30 5.00
C VAL A 116 9.74 17.52 4.92
N THR A 117 9.04 16.59 4.27
CA THR A 117 7.58 16.51 4.27
C THR A 117 7.15 15.19 4.90
N SER A 118 6.34 15.26 5.94
CA SER A 118 5.83 14.08 6.67
C SER A 118 4.43 14.35 7.20
N HIS A 119 3.54 13.35 7.09
CA HIS A 119 2.21 13.40 7.65
C HIS A 119 1.72 12.00 8.02
N THR A 120 1.13 11.83 9.22
CA THR A 120 0.77 10.52 9.76
C THR A 120 -0.47 9.90 9.13
N SER A 121 -1.33 10.73 8.54
CA SER A 121 -2.61 10.30 7.94
C SER A 121 -2.55 10.17 6.42
N SER A 122 -1.35 10.19 5.83
CA SER A 122 -1.17 10.11 4.38
C SER A 122 -0.12 9.08 4.00
N SER A 123 -0.24 8.51 2.80
CA SER A 123 0.79 7.67 2.20
C SER A 123 1.96 8.50 1.69
N ILE A 124 3.10 7.86 1.45
CA ILE A 124 4.26 8.51 0.81
C ILE A 124 3.88 8.97 -0.62
N ALA A 125 3.12 8.13 -1.32
CA ALA A 125 2.62 8.45 -2.65
C ALA A 125 1.65 9.65 -2.63
N GLY A 126 0.75 9.75 -1.63
CA GLY A 126 -0.15 10.88 -1.45
C GLY A 126 0.61 12.17 -1.15
N LEU A 127 1.58 12.13 -0.23
CA LEU A 127 2.45 13.26 0.08
C LEU A 127 3.24 13.73 -1.15
N LEU A 128 3.77 12.78 -1.95
CA LEU A 128 4.49 13.12 -3.18
C LEU A 128 3.58 13.79 -4.20
N VAL A 129 2.35 13.28 -4.42
CA VAL A 129 1.38 13.93 -5.31
C VAL A 129 1.11 15.36 -4.84
N GLY A 130 0.88 15.56 -3.54
CA GLY A 130 0.72 16.89 -2.97
C GLY A 130 1.92 17.80 -3.24
N VAL A 131 3.14 17.33 -3.00
CA VAL A 131 4.38 18.10 -3.26
C VAL A 131 4.55 18.41 -4.75
N LEU A 132 4.33 17.45 -5.64
CA LEU A 132 4.47 17.65 -7.09
C LEU A 132 3.40 18.59 -7.64
N SER A 133 2.20 18.58 -7.10
CA SER A 133 1.12 19.46 -7.54
C SER A 133 1.38 20.94 -7.23
N GLU A 134 2.30 21.27 -6.29
CA GLU A 134 2.79 22.63 -6.07
C GLU A 134 3.68 23.16 -7.23
N ILE A 135 4.21 22.29 -8.07
CA ILE A 135 5.19 22.66 -9.12
C ILE A 135 4.78 22.24 -10.53
N THR A 136 3.90 21.24 -10.69
CA THR A 136 3.48 20.73 -11.99
C THR A 136 2.16 19.98 -11.92
N VAL A 137 1.57 19.64 -13.08
CA VAL A 137 0.40 18.77 -13.17
C VAL A 137 0.83 17.30 -13.07
N VAL A 138 0.36 16.59 -12.05
CA VAL A 138 0.72 15.18 -11.82
C VAL A 138 0.04 14.24 -12.84
N GLY A 139 -1.22 14.49 -13.19
CA GLY A 139 -1.95 13.74 -14.22
C GLY A 139 -2.39 12.32 -13.78
N PRO A 140 -2.63 11.37 -14.76
CA PRO A 140 -3.24 10.07 -14.50
C PRO A 140 -2.63 9.26 -13.36
N PRO A 141 -1.30 9.15 -13.22
CA PRO A 141 -0.68 8.33 -12.19
C PRO A 141 -0.98 8.76 -10.75
N ALA A 142 -1.60 9.94 -10.53
CA ALA A 142 -2.06 10.36 -9.21
C ALA A 142 -3.01 9.33 -8.55
N VAL A 143 -3.72 8.52 -9.35
CA VAL A 143 -4.60 7.43 -8.85
C VAL A 143 -3.82 6.43 -7.99
N TYR A 144 -2.54 6.20 -8.27
CA TYR A 144 -1.73 5.26 -7.49
C TYR A 144 -1.41 5.75 -6.08
N SER A 145 -1.61 7.04 -5.78
CA SER A 145 -1.55 7.53 -4.40
C SER A 145 -2.76 7.06 -3.58
N VAL A 146 -3.93 6.95 -4.21
CA VAL A 146 -5.14 6.38 -3.57
C VAL A 146 -4.93 4.87 -3.32
N VAL A 147 -4.36 4.16 -4.30
CA VAL A 147 -3.97 2.75 -4.15
C VAL A 147 -2.99 2.56 -2.99
N ALA A 148 -1.95 3.41 -2.89
CA ALA A 148 -1.01 3.41 -1.77
C ALA A 148 -1.71 3.71 -0.43
N GLY A 149 -2.66 4.64 -0.40
CA GLY A 149 -3.50 4.92 0.75
C GLY A 149 -4.30 3.69 1.21
N TYR A 150 -4.88 2.94 0.28
CA TYR A 150 -5.52 1.65 0.57
C TYR A 150 -4.53 0.62 1.11
N TRP A 151 -3.35 0.49 0.49
CA TRP A 151 -2.30 -0.39 0.99
C TRP A 151 -1.89 -0.03 2.43
N ARG A 152 -1.78 1.24 2.74
CA ARG A 152 -1.50 1.73 4.10
C ARG A 152 -2.68 1.59 5.07
N GLY A 153 -3.88 1.29 4.58
CA GLY A 153 -5.09 1.19 5.39
C GLY A 153 -5.54 2.53 5.96
N LEU A 154 -5.41 3.62 5.18
CA LEU A 154 -5.74 4.98 5.60
C LEU A 154 -7.23 5.34 5.39
N ASP A 155 -8.02 4.43 4.85
CA ASP A 155 -9.47 4.50 4.66
C ASP A 155 -10.21 4.24 5.99
N VAL A 156 -9.88 5.03 7.02
CA VAL A 156 -10.30 4.79 8.42
C VAL A 156 -11.47 5.65 8.88
N GLY A 157 -12.00 6.50 8.03
CA GLY A 157 -13.17 7.33 8.31
C GLY A 157 -14.41 6.51 8.65
N LYS A 158 -15.45 7.17 9.14
CA LYS A 158 -16.69 6.51 9.61
C LYS A 158 -17.40 5.71 8.52
N LYS A 159 -17.28 6.17 7.28
CA LYS A 159 -17.81 5.50 6.08
C LYS A 159 -16.72 4.82 5.24
N GLY A 160 -15.51 4.66 5.77
CA GLY A 160 -14.38 4.12 5.02
C GLY A 160 -13.72 5.15 4.10
N GLU A 161 -13.95 6.45 4.32
CA GLU A 161 -13.28 7.54 3.62
C GLU A 161 -11.84 7.75 4.10
N PHE A 162 -11.02 8.33 3.24
CA PHE A 162 -9.70 8.82 3.61
C PHE A 162 -9.78 10.10 4.42
N THR A 163 -8.85 10.30 5.34
CA THR A 163 -8.78 11.49 6.21
C THR A 163 -7.56 12.37 5.97
N GLY A 164 -6.64 11.93 5.10
CA GLY A 164 -5.41 12.62 4.74
C GLY A 164 -5.48 13.33 3.38
N ILE A 165 -4.31 13.56 2.80
CA ILE A 165 -4.15 14.22 1.49
C ILE A 165 -4.87 13.44 0.38
N GLU A 166 -4.97 12.11 0.50
CA GLU A 166 -5.68 11.25 -0.45
C GLU A 166 -7.13 11.67 -0.66
N ASN A 167 -7.79 12.21 0.36
CA ASN A 167 -9.16 12.72 0.21
C ASN A 167 -9.22 13.87 -0.80
N GLY A 168 -8.30 14.83 -0.70
CA GLY A 168 -8.22 15.94 -1.66
C GLY A 168 -7.85 15.47 -3.08
N ILE A 169 -6.97 14.47 -3.18
CA ILE A 169 -6.61 13.86 -4.47
C ILE A 169 -7.82 13.16 -5.10
N ILE A 170 -8.61 12.42 -4.32
CA ILE A 170 -9.83 11.76 -4.81
C ILE A 170 -10.82 12.78 -5.33
N GLU A 171 -11.08 13.87 -4.61
CA GLU A 171 -12.01 14.91 -5.07
C GLU A 171 -11.57 15.51 -6.40
N THR A 172 -10.26 15.67 -6.58
CA THR A 172 -9.68 16.10 -7.85
C THR A 172 -9.92 15.09 -8.97
N LEU A 173 -9.58 13.82 -8.72
CA LEU A 173 -9.73 12.75 -9.70
C LEU A 173 -11.22 12.53 -10.07
N LYS A 174 -12.15 12.76 -9.13
CA LYS A 174 -13.59 12.75 -9.39
C LYS A 174 -13.99 13.89 -10.34
N LEU A 175 -13.49 15.11 -10.12
CA LEU A 175 -13.74 16.25 -11.00
C LEU A 175 -13.18 16.04 -12.43
N GLU A 176 -12.09 15.27 -12.53
CA GLU A 176 -11.50 14.89 -13.82
C GLU A 176 -12.18 13.65 -14.46
N ASN A 177 -13.24 13.10 -13.85
CA ASN A 177 -13.91 11.86 -14.24
C ASN A 177 -12.97 10.65 -14.34
N ARG A 178 -11.95 10.58 -13.50
CA ARG A 178 -10.96 9.48 -13.45
C ARG A 178 -11.25 8.47 -12.36
N VAL A 179 -11.91 8.89 -11.29
CA VAL A 179 -12.31 8.06 -10.17
C VAL A 179 -13.80 8.25 -9.92
N GLU A 180 -14.50 7.14 -9.74
CA GLU A 180 -15.87 7.09 -9.28
C GLU A 180 -15.90 6.62 -7.83
N GLU A 181 -16.80 7.20 -7.04
CA GLU A 181 -17.00 6.87 -5.65
C GLU A 181 -18.38 6.26 -5.44
N HIS A 182 -18.44 5.11 -4.79
CA HIS A 182 -19.67 4.39 -4.50
C HIS A 182 -19.72 4.00 -3.02
N PHE A 183 -20.93 3.92 -2.46
CA PHE A 183 -21.16 3.45 -1.10
C PHE A 183 -21.96 2.16 -1.13
N SER A 184 -21.35 1.04 -0.70
CA SER A 184 -21.98 -0.28 -0.66
C SER A 184 -21.24 -1.24 0.26
N LEU A 185 -21.50 -2.56 0.14
CA LEU A 185 -20.62 -3.59 0.67
C LEU A 185 -19.27 -3.49 -0.05
N ARG A 186 -18.20 -3.48 0.73
CA ARG A 186 -16.82 -3.31 0.23
C ARG A 186 -16.24 -4.63 -0.27
N LEU A 187 -17.01 -5.34 -1.12
CA LEU A 187 -16.52 -6.51 -1.85
C LEU A 187 -15.73 -6.04 -3.08
N PHE A 188 -14.72 -6.79 -3.50
CA PHE A 188 -13.97 -6.46 -4.70
C PHE A 188 -14.85 -6.61 -5.92
N ARG A 189 -14.77 -5.64 -6.84
CA ARG A 189 -15.44 -5.65 -8.14
C ARG A 189 -16.97 -5.76 -8.08
N TRP A 190 -17.59 -5.49 -6.93
CA TRP A 190 -19.05 -5.64 -6.71
C TRP A 190 -19.91 -4.87 -7.70
N LEU A 191 -19.34 -3.83 -8.33
CA LEU A 191 -20.03 -3.01 -9.37
C LEU A 191 -20.08 -3.72 -10.72
N PHE A 192 -19.18 -4.66 -10.99
CA PHE A 192 -19.00 -5.26 -12.32
C PHE A 192 -19.22 -6.78 -12.32
N GLU A 193 -19.05 -7.44 -11.20
CA GLU A 193 -19.14 -8.89 -11.09
C GLU A 193 -20.43 -9.31 -10.36
N PRO A 194 -20.98 -10.48 -10.68
CA PRO A 194 -22.04 -11.09 -9.87
C PRO A 194 -21.64 -11.19 -8.40
N THR A 195 -22.62 -11.12 -7.49
CA THR A 195 -22.37 -11.10 -6.05
C THR A 195 -21.55 -12.30 -5.57
N GLU A 196 -21.82 -13.50 -6.09
CA GLU A 196 -21.06 -14.71 -5.77
C GLU A 196 -19.59 -14.60 -6.19
N GLU A 197 -19.31 -14.00 -7.35
CA GLU A 197 -17.95 -13.75 -7.83
C GLU A 197 -17.25 -12.69 -6.96
N ALA A 198 -17.94 -11.57 -6.68
CA ALA A 198 -17.41 -10.53 -5.81
C ALA A 198 -17.07 -11.06 -4.41
N LEU A 199 -17.87 -11.97 -3.85
CA LEU A 199 -17.64 -12.59 -2.54
C LEU A 199 -16.35 -13.41 -2.52
N HIS A 200 -16.15 -14.32 -3.48
CA HIS A 200 -14.98 -15.20 -3.44
C HIS A 200 -13.70 -14.49 -3.88
N LEU A 201 -13.77 -13.44 -4.72
CA LEU A 201 -12.61 -12.66 -5.12
C LEU A 201 -12.11 -11.70 -4.02
N THR A 202 -12.95 -11.38 -3.02
CA THR A 202 -12.63 -10.41 -1.99
C THR A 202 -11.62 -10.97 -0.99
N LEU A 203 -10.36 -10.49 -1.04
CA LEU A 203 -9.34 -10.79 -0.04
C LEU A 203 -9.40 -9.82 1.16
N GLU A 204 -9.99 -8.65 0.99
CA GLU A 204 -10.09 -7.64 2.04
C GLU A 204 -11.45 -6.90 1.98
N PRO A 205 -12.34 -7.18 2.97
CA PRO A 205 -12.12 -8.02 4.14
C PRO A 205 -12.03 -9.51 3.79
N TYR A 206 -11.13 -10.23 4.45
CA TYR A 206 -11.05 -11.68 4.29
C TYR A 206 -12.27 -12.35 4.93
N LEU A 207 -12.99 -13.17 4.17
CA LEU A 207 -14.20 -13.88 4.56
C LEU A 207 -13.87 -15.37 4.73
N PRO A 208 -13.56 -15.87 5.95
CA PRO A 208 -13.18 -17.25 6.15
C PRO A 208 -14.21 -18.24 5.62
N GLY A 209 -13.75 -19.23 4.85
CA GLY A 209 -14.61 -20.23 4.21
C GLY A 209 -15.33 -19.75 2.94
N ILE A 210 -15.26 -18.44 2.59
CA ILE A 210 -15.90 -17.86 1.38
C ILE A 210 -14.85 -17.34 0.41
N THR A 211 -13.90 -16.53 0.89
CA THR A 211 -12.83 -15.99 0.05
C THR A 211 -12.07 -17.12 -0.64
N GLY A 212 -11.89 -17.03 -1.95
CA GLY A 212 -11.22 -18.01 -2.79
C GLY A 212 -12.03 -19.29 -3.07
N ARG A 213 -13.30 -19.35 -2.63
CA ARG A 213 -14.14 -20.55 -2.73
C ARG A 213 -15.48 -20.24 -3.43
N PRO A 214 -15.54 -20.30 -4.75
CA PRO A 214 -16.73 -19.90 -5.50
C PRO A 214 -17.97 -20.74 -5.15
N GLU A 215 -17.81 -22.05 -4.90
CA GLU A 215 -18.93 -22.90 -4.52
C GLU A 215 -19.52 -22.50 -3.15
N GLU A 216 -18.67 -22.13 -2.19
CA GLU A 216 -19.11 -21.71 -0.86
C GLU A 216 -19.76 -20.31 -0.89
N ALA A 217 -19.22 -19.41 -1.72
CA ALA A 217 -19.82 -18.09 -1.96
C ALA A 217 -21.25 -18.24 -2.53
N ARG A 218 -21.41 -19.14 -3.52
CA ARG A 218 -22.72 -19.43 -4.10
C ARG A 218 -23.65 -20.12 -3.10
N ARG A 219 -23.16 -21.12 -2.37
CA ARG A 219 -23.93 -21.81 -1.32
C ARG A 219 -24.46 -20.87 -0.25
N LEU A 220 -23.64 -19.88 0.20
CA LEU A 220 -24.04 -18.84 1.14
C LEU A 220 -25.31 -18.11 0.70
N LEU A 221 -25.42 -17.82 -0.61
CA LEU A 221 -26.57 -17.14 -1.21
C LEU A 221 -27.77 -18.09 -1.44
N GLU A 222 -27.53 -19.37 -1.75
CA GLU A 222 -28.59 -20.35 -2.00
C GLU A 222 -29.27 -20.84 -0.71
N GLU A 223 -28.53 -20.94 0.40
CA GLU A 223 -29.05 -21.47 1.68
C GLU A 223 -30.04 -20.51 2.38
N ASP A 224 -29.97 -19.20 2.11
CA ASP A 224 -30.88 -18.22 2.68
C ASP A 224 -31.79 -17.63 1.58
N PRO A 225 -33.10 -17.93 1.60
CA PRO A 225 -34.04 -17.42 0.58
C PRO A 225 -34.06 -15.89 0.45
N ARG A 226 -33.62 -15.15 1.50
CA ARG A 226 -33.54 -13.69 1.46
C ARG A 226 -32.34 -13.21 0.66
N LEU A 227 -31.31 -14.08 0.44
CA LEU A 227 -30.11 -13.79 -0.32
C LEU A 227 -30.16 -14.34 -1.74
N SER A 228 -31.04 -15.27 -2.05
CA SER A 228 -31.18 -15.86 -3.39
C SER A 228 -31.41 -14.81 -4.51
N PRO A 229 -32.04 -13.64 -4.27
CA PRO A 229 -32.16 -12.59 -5.29
C PRO A 229 -30.82 -11.93 -5.72
N LEU A 230 -29.72 -12.22 -5.00
CA LEU A 230 -28.38 -11.72 -5.32
C LEU A 230 -27.66 -12.56 -6.37
N ILE A 231 -28.08 -13.81 -6.56
CA ILE A 231 -27.40 -14.76 -7.46
C ILE A 231 -27.45 -14.26 -8.91
N GLY A 232 -26.29 -14.19 -9.54
CA GLY A 232 -26.13 -13.74 -10.93
C GLY A 232 -26.31 -12.24 -11.12
N LYS A 233 -26.41 -11.44 -10.05
CA LYS A 233 -26.55 -9.99 -10.11
C LYS A 233 -25.38 -9.30 -9.42
N THR A 234 -25.04 -8.12 -9.93
CA THR A 234 -24.18 -7.19 -9.20
C THR A 234 -24.90 -6.64 -7.97
N LEU A 235 -24.17 -6.08 -6.99
CA LEU A 235 -24.84 -5.45 -5.83
C LEU A 235 -25.67 -4.22 -6.21
N GLU A 236 -25.35 -3.55 -7.33
CA GLU A 236 -26.11 -2.41 -7.83
C GLU A 236 -27.48 -2.82 -8.38
N GLU A 237 -27.54 -3.98 -9.06
CA GLU A 237 -28.78 -4.53 -9.64
C GLU A 237 -29.65 -5.26 -8.62
N ALA A 238 -29.10 -5.55 -7.44
CA ALA A 238 -29.73 -6.38 -6.43
C ALA A 238 -30.73 -5.58 -5.57
N PRO A 239 -31.76 -6.24 -5.02
CA PRO A 239 -32.66 -5.60 -4.08
C PRO A 239 -31.93 -5.12 -2.81
N GLU A 240 -32.12 -3.88 -2.41
CA GLU A 240 -31.47 -3.25 -1.26
C GLU A 240 -31.60 -4.08 0.02
N GLN A 241 -32.79 -4.67 0.27
CA GLN A 241 -33.04 -5.52 1.44
C GLN A 241 -32.15 -6.78 1.44
N ALA A 242 -31.89 -7.38 0.27
CA ALA A 242 -31.04 -8.54 0.17
C ALA A 242 -29.55 -8.15 0.40
N VAL A 243 -29.10 -7.01 -0.14
CA VAL A 243 -27.77 -6.45 0.12
C VAL A 243 -27.56 -6.15 1.60
N ALA A 244 -28.55 -5.55 2.29
CA ALA A 244 -28.49 -5.28 3.71
C ALA A 244 -28.39 -6.59 4.53
N THR A 245 -29.21 -7.59 4.20
CA THR A 245 -29.15 -8.92 4.84
C THR A 245 -27.81 -9.61 4.66
N LEU A 246 -27.23 -9.54 3.45
CA LEU A 246 -25.87 -10.04 3.19
C LEU A 246 -24.85 -9.32 4.07
N GLY A 247 -24.91 -7.99 4.14
CA GLY A 247 -24.00 -7.17 4.96
C GLY A 247 -24.04 -7.56 6.43
N GLU A 248 -25.24 -7.77 7.02
CA GLU A 248 -25.39 -8.23 8.39
C GLU A 248 -24.72 -9.61 8.61
N LYS A 249 -25.00 -10.57 7.72
CA LYS A 249 -24.44 -11.92 7.80
C LYS A 249 -22.91 -11.90 7.70
N LEU A 250 -22.34 -11.19 6.73
CA LEU A 250 -20.89 -11.06 6.54
C LEU A 250 -20.23 -10.34 7.74
N TYR A 251 -20.88 -9.34 8.33
CA TYR A 251 -20.34 -8.64 9.49
C TYR A 251 -20.24 -9.55 10.73
N VAL A 252 -21.23 -10.40 10.94
CA VAL A 252 -21.18 -11.42 12.01
C VAL A 252 -20.00 -12.37 11.77
N MET A 253 -19.86 -12.91 10.56
CA MET A 253 -18.73 -13.81 10.18
C MET A 253 -17.38 -13.15 10.42
N LEU A 254 -17.21 -11.87 10.03
CA LEU A 254 -15.97 -11.13 10.25
C LEU A 254 -15.66 -10.94 11.74
N LYS A 255 -16.66 -10.66 12.57
CA LYS A 255 -16.47 -10.53 14.02
C LYS A 255 -16.04 -11.84 14.67
N GLU A 256 -16.64 -12.96 14.26
CA GLU A 256 -16.32 -14.27 14.80
C GLU A 256 -14.90 -14.75 14.39
N ALA A 257 -14.47 -14.39 13.18
CA ALA A 257 -13.16 -14.77 12.65
C ALA A 257 -12.00 -13.94 13.20
N SER A 258 -12.28 -12.76 13.77
CA SER A 258 -11.24 -11.80 14.18
C SER A 258 -11.03 -11.81 15.69
N SER A 259 -9.78 -11.84 16.12
CA SER A 259 -9.40 -11.64 17.53
C SER A 259 -9.25 -10.16 17.93
N VAL A 260 -9.46 -9.24 17.00
CA VAL A 260 -9.45 -7.79 17.20
C VAL A 260 -10.80 -7.17 16.84
N PRO A 261 -11.19 -6.05 17.47
CA PRO A 261 -12.43 -5.36 17.16
C PRO A 261 -12.49 -4.98 15.67
N ARG A 262 -13.64 -5.25 15.03
CA ARG A 262 -13.89 -4.90 13.62
C ARG A 262 -14.80 -3.66 13.53
N ARG A 263 -14.48 -2.78 12.60
CA ARG A 263 -15.32 -1.61 12.32
C ARG A 263 -16.32 -1.95 11.21
N PRO A 264 -17.59 -1.49 11.31
CA PRO A 264 -18.55 -1.68 10.22
C PRO A 264 -18.07 -1.14 8.88
N SER A 265 -17.30 -0.03 8.89
CA SER A 265 -16.73 0.59 7.68
C SER A 265 -15.70 -0.28 6.95
N GLU A 266 -15.23 -1.36 7.54
CA GLU A 266 -14.37 -2.32 6.84
C GLU A 266 -15.16 -3.17 5.83
N LEU A 267 -16.46 -3.34 6.05
CA LEU A 267 -17.36 -4.10 5.19
C LEU A 267 -18.37 -3.23 4.46
N ILE A 268 -18.90 -2.18 5.09
CA ILE A 268 -19.91 -1.30 4.51
C ILE A 268 -19.31 0.10 4.45
N GLY A 269 -19.10 0.63 3.25
CA GLY A 269 -18.47 1.92 3.15
C GLY A 269 -18.16 2.35 1.72
N ILE A 270 -17.38 3.41 1.64
CA ILE A 270 -16.94 4.01 0.39
C ILE A 270 -15.90 3.11 -0.30
N THR A 271 -16.09 2.94 -1.61
CA THR A 271 -15.16 2.28 -2.53
C THR A 271 -14.89 3.20 -3.70
N HIS A 272 -13.70 3.11 -4.28
CA HIS A 272 -13.28 3.94 -5.40
C HIS A 272 -12.89 3.06 -6.58
N TYR A 273 -13.39 3.45 -7.75
CA TYR A 273 -13.11 2.80 -9.02
C TYR A 273 -12.42 3.76 -9.97
N SER A 274 -11.40 3.29 -10.67
CA SER A 274 -10.68 4.05 -11.69
C SER A 274 -11.05 3.58 -13.09
N ARG A 275 -10.97 4.48 -14.07
CA ARG A 275 -11.04 4.16 -15.50
C ARG A 275 -9.70 4.52 -16.15
N PRO A 276 -9.13 3.69 -17.01
CA PRO A 276 -9.55 2.38 -17.51
C PRO A 276 -8.93 1.17 -16.79
N ALA A 277 -9.40 -0.04 -17.20
CA ALA A 277 -9.04 -1.38 -16.73
C ALA A 277 -7.53 -1.75 -16.89
N PRO A 278 -7.00 -2.88 -16.26
CA PRO A 278 -7.79 -3.95 -15.63
C PRO A 278 -7.99 -3.79 -14.12
N LEU A 279 -7.21 -2.94 -13.43
CA LEU A 279 -7.27 -2.74 -11.99
C LEU A 279 -8.25 -1.60 -11.65
N GLN A 280 -9.54 -1.81 -11.92
CA GLN A 280 -10.57 -0.77 -11.73
C GLN A 280 -10.89 -0.53 -10.26
N ASP A 281 -11.04 -1.57 -9.45
CA ASP A 281 -11.24 -1.45 -8.01
C ASP A 281 -9.90 -1.10 -7.34
N LEU A 282 -9.79 0.10 -6.77
CA LEU A 282 -8.52 0.59 -6.21
C LEU A 282 -8.10 -0.16 -4.95
N ARG A 283 -9.00 -0.87 -4.27
CA ARG A 283 -8.68 -1.73 -3.12
C ARG A 283 -8.09 -3.05 -3.58
N GLU A 284 -8.68 -3.66 -4.61
CA GLU A 284 -8.12 -4.83 -5.28
C GLU A 284 -6.74 -4.50 -5.87
N ALA A 285 -6.63 -3.33 -6.54
CA ALA A 285 -5.38 -2.84 -7.11
C ALA A 285 -4.26 -2.74 -6.07
N ALA A 286 -4.56 -2.33 -4.84
CA ALA A 286 -3.57 -2.25 -3.77
C ALA A 286 -2.94 -3.61 -3.44
N ILE A 287 -3.73 -4.68 -3.43
CA ILE A 287 -3.23 -6.03 -3.18
C ILE A 287 -2.54 -6.58 -4.43
N ALA A 288 -3.12 -6.40 -5.61
CA ALA A 288 -2.55 -6.89 -6.87
C ALA A 288 -1.16 -6.31 -7.14
N LEU A 289 -0.97 -5.00 -6.95
CA LEU A 289 0.32 -4.34 -7.11
C LEU A 289 1.33 -4.75 -6.04
N ALA A 290 0.89 -5.02 -4.80
CA ALA A 290 1.77 -5.55 -3.77
C ALA A 290 2.26 -6.97 -4.11
N VAL A 291 1.37 -7.86 -4.57
CA VAL A 291 1.72 -9.20 -5.05
C VAL A 291 2.71 -9.13 -6.22
N TYR A 292 2.44 -8.26 -7.18
CA TYR A 292 3.31 -8.06 -8.33
C TYR A 292 4.71 -7.57 -7.92
N GLY A 293 4.76 -6.55 -7.04
CA GLY A 293 6.02 -6.02 -6.52
C GLY A 293 6.81 -7.04 -5.71
N GLU A 294 6.14 -7.90 -4.94
CA GLU A 294 6.81 -8.98 -4.20
C GLU A 294 7.43 -10.02 -5.15
N LYS A 295 6.69 -10.44 -6.20
CA LYS A 295 7.15 -11.48 -7.12
C LYS A 295 8.19 -11.01 -8.15
N HIS A 296 8.14 -9.73 -8.53
CA HIS A 296 8.95 -9.18 -9.63
C HIS A 296 9.91 -8.06 -9.22
N GLY A 297 9.87 -7.64 -7.95
CA GLY A 297 10.74 -6.61 -7.39
C GLY A 297 10.21 -5.18 -7.58
N ALA A 298 10.83 -4.25 -6.85
CA ALA A 298 10.45 -2.84 -6.81
C ALA A 298 10.61 -2.15 -8.17
N ALA A 299 11.65 -2.47 -8.94
CA ALA A 299 11.87 -1.87 -10.25
C ALA A 299 10.76 -2.23 -11.26
N ALA A 300 10.30 -3.50 -11.24
CA ALA A 300 9.16 -3.93 -12.06
C ALA A 300 7.87 -3.21 -11.68
N LEU A 301 7.61 -3.06 -10.37
CA LEU A 301 6.45 -2.31 -9.89
C LEU A 301 6.55 -0.82 -10.26
N ALA A 302 7.73 -0.19 -10.11
CA ALA A 302 7.93 1.22 -10.45
C ALA A 302 7.77 1.51 -11.95
N SER A 303 7.96 0.51 -12.82
CA SER A 303 7.72 0.66 -14.27
C SER A 303 6.25 0.93 -14.62
N LEU A 304 5.32 0.80 -13.66
CA LEU A 304 3.95 1.30 -13.73
C LEU A 304 3.88 2.79 -14.16
N GLY A 305 4.87 3.59 -13.77
CA GLY A 305 4.95 5.01 -14.15
C GLY A 305 5.23 5.28 -15.63
N VAL A 306 5.75 4.29 -16.38
CA VAL A 306 6.14 4.44 -17.79
C VAL A 306 5.48 3.41 -18.72
N ALA A 307 4.96 2.33 -18.18
CA ALA A 307 4.31 1.24 -18.91
C ALA A 307 3.02 0.78 -18.20
N GLU A 308 2.14 1.74 -17.88
CA GLU A 308 0.96 1.57 -17.01
C GLU A 308 0.12 0.36 -17.39
N ASP A 309 -0.38 0.30 -18.62
CA ASP A 309 -1.31 -0.77 -19.06
C ASP A 309 -0.66 -2.16 -18.96
N LEU A 310 0.62 -2.26 -19.32
CA LEU A 310 1.36 -3.53 -19.29
C LEU A 310 1.55 -4.02 -17.85
N VAL A 311 1.99 -3.14 -16.97
CA VAL A 311 2.25 -3.50 -15.56
C VAL A 311 0.94 -3.78 -14.83
N ALA A 312 -0.12 -2.98 -15.08
CA ALA A 312 -1.43 -3.21 -14.49
C ALA A 312 -2.02 -4.56 -14.94
N ALA A 313 -1.92 -4.90 -16.23
CA ALA A 313 -2.34 -6.21 -16.73
C ALA A 313 -1.53 -7.36 -16.11
N ALA A 314 -0.19 -7.23 -16.07
CA ALA A 314 0.67 -8.24 -15.46
C ALA A 314 0.38 -8.42 -13.96
N ALA A 315 0.16 -7.32 -13.23
CA ALA A 315 -0.20 -7.36 -11.82
C ALA A 315 -1.55 -8.05 -11.58
N TYR A 316 -2.55 -7.75 -12.43
CA TYR A 316 -3.85 -8.40 -12.37
C TYR A 316 -3.73 -9.92 -12.54
N TYR A 317 -3.05 -10.39 -13.58
CA TYR A 317 -2.86 -11.83 -13.81
C TYR A 317 -2.06 -12.51 -12.67
N THR A 318 -0.93 -11.91 -12.27
CA THR A 318 -0.10 -12.42 -11.17
C THR A 318 -0.88 -12.54 -9.86
N TYR A 319 -1.73 -11.56 -9.59
CA TYR A 319 -2.61 -11.57 -8.41
C TYR A 319 -3.64 -12.69 -8.48
N HIS A 320 -4.40 -12.79 -9.58
CA HIS A 320 -5.43 -13.82 -9.73
C HIS A 320 -4.87 -15.24 -9.65
N GLU A 321 -3.72 -15.50 -10.26
CA GLU A 321 -3.00 -16.77 -10.11
C GLU A 321 -2.57 -17.05 -8.67
N SER A 322 -2.35 -16.00 -7.86
CA SER A 322 -1.88 -16.14 -6.47
C SER A 322 -3.02 -16.29 -5.46
N ILE A 323 -4.28 -15.98 -5.81
CA ILE A 323 -5.42 -16.06 -4.87
C ILE A 323 -5.51 -17.42 -4.17
N PRO A 324 -5.47 -18.57 -4.85
CA PRO A 324 -5.58 -19.85 -4.17
C PRO A 324 -4.48 -20.06 -3.12
N SER A 325 -3.22 -19.79 -3.46
CA SER A 325 -2.11 -19.96 -2.51
C SER A 325 -2.16 -18.97 -1.34
N ILE A 326 -2.65 -17.75 -1.57
CA ILE A 326 -2.89 -16.76 -0.50
C ILE A 326 -3.95 -17.29 0.47
N VAL A 327 -5.08 -17.77 -0.05
CA VAL A 327 -6.19 -18.30 0.76
C VAL A 327 -5.73 -19.49 1.59
N ASP A 328 -5.06 -20.47 0.96
CA ASP A 328 -4.56 -21.66 1.65
C ASP A 328 -3.55 -21.31 2.75
N ALA A 329 -2.65 -20.34 2.49
CA ALA A 329 -1.69 -19.85 3.49
C ALA A 329 -2.37 -19.11 4.65
N VAL A 330 -3.40 -18.30 4.38
CA VAL A 330 -4.17 -17.63 5.42
C VAL A 330 -4.91 -18.66 6.28
N GLU A 331 -5.60 -19.63 5.69
CA GLU A 331 -6.35 -20.65 6.42
C GLU A 331 -5.44 -21.56 7.26
N ALA A 332 -4.29 -21.98 6.70
CA ALA A 332 -3.30 -22.77 7.44
C ALA A 332 -2.81 -22.05 8.71
N ASN A 333 -2.59 -20.71 8.61
CA ASN A 333 -2.14 -19.93 9.73
C ASN A 333 -3.27 -19.54 10.72
N LEU A 334 -4.51 -19.37 10.25
CA LEU A 334 -5.67 -19.17 11.11
C LEU A 334 -5.95 -20.39 11.98
N SER A 335 -5.81 -21.61 11.44
CA SER A 335 -6.03 -22.86 12.18
C SER A 335 -5.09 -23.03 13.38
N ARG A 336 -3.91 -22.42 13.35
CA ARG A 336 -2.90 -22.47 14.42
C ARG A 336 -3.16 -21.49 15.58
N LYS A 337 -4.15 -20.62 15.48
CA LYS A 337 -4.52 -19.57 16.44
C LYS A 337 -3.40 -18.55 16.72
N ARG A 338 -2.14 -18.98 16.83
CA ARG A 338 -0.96 -18.10 17.00
C ARG A 338 0.27 -18.74 16.39
N PRO A 339 1.01 -18.01 15.53
CA PRO A 339 2.28 -18.48 14.99
C PRO A 339 3.37 -18.55 16.07
N PRO A 340 4.34 -19.46 15.97
CA PRO A 340 5.54 -19.44 16.82
C PRO A 340 6.29 -18.13 16.66
N LEU A 341 6.79 -17.59 17.77
CA LEU A 341 7.58 -16.37 17.79
C LEU A 341 9.06 -16.70 17.98
N LYS A 342 9.93 -16.10 17.16
CA LYS A 342 11.38 -16.16 17.35
C LYS A 342 11.98 -14.76 17.31
N ARG A 343 13.05 -14.56 18.10
CA ARG A 343 13.82 -13.32 18.08
C ARG A 343 14.93 -13.35 17.04
N SER A 344 15.23 -12.19 16.49
CA SER A 344 16.38 -11.94 15.61
C SER A 344 16.83 -10.50 15.82
N GLY A 345 17.89 -10.28 16.59
CA GLY A 345 18.26 -8.94 17.07
C GLY A 345 17.07 -8.25 17.76
N PRO A 346 16.72 -7.02 17.37
CA PRO A 346 15.59 -6.30 17.94
C PRO A 346 14.21 -6.80 17.47
N PHE A 347 14.15 -7.63 16.43
CA PHE A 347 12.90 -8.06 15.81
C PHE A 347 12.30 -9.29 16.49
N THR A 348 10.97 -9.30 16.60
CA THR A 348 10.18 -10.49 16.96
C THR A 348 9.48 -10.98 15.71
N VAL A 349 9.89 -12.14 15.21
CA VAL A 349 9.38 -12.74 13.98
C VAL A 349 8.31 -13.77 14.31
N ALA A 350 7.11 -13.56 13.79
CA ALA A 350 6.01 -14.51 13.81
C ALA A 350 6.15 -15.45 12.62
N LEU A 351 6.47 -16.73 12.88
CA LEU A 351 6.75 -17.72 11.85
C LEU A 351 5.46 -18.28 11.28
N LEU A 352 5.18 -17.89 10.05
CA LEU A 352 4.03 -18.36 9.29
C LEU A 352 4.36 -19.63 8.51
N GLU A 353 3.33 -20.46 8.34
CA GLU A 353 3.36 -21.56 7.37
C GLU A 353 3.23 -20.99 5.96
N ARG A 354 4.19 -21.33 5.11
CA ARG A 354 4.11 -21.04 3.68
C ARG A 354 3.41 -22.19 2.97
N VAL A 355 2.39 -21.88 2.20
CA VAL A 355 1.69 -22.86 1.37
C VAL A 355 1.97 -22.54 -0.10
N GLY A 356 2.58 -23.46 -0.81
CA GLY A 356 2.97 -23.27 -2.20
C GLY A 356 3.92 -22.06 -2.38
N ASP A 357 3.59 -21.23 -3.34
CA ASP A 357 4.29 -19.97 -3.65
C ASP A 357 3.57 -18.72 -3.14
N ALA A 358 2.74 -18.86 -2.10
CA ALA A 358 1.95 -17.79 -1.53
C ALA A 358 2.82 -16.55 -1.22
N PRO A 359 2.47 -15.37 -1.74
CA PRO A 359 3.18 -14.13 -1.43
C PRO A 359 2.96 -13.74 0.03
N LEU A 360 4.03 -13.23 0.69
CA LEU A 360 4.02 -12.89 2.11
C LEU A 360 3.20 -11.63 2.40
N LEU A 361 3.34 -10.58 1.57
CA LEU A 361 2.76 -9.27 1.85
C LEU A 361 1.23 -9.30 2.03
N PRO A 362 0.43 -9.89 1.13
CA PRO A 362 -1.01 -9.98 1.33
C PRO A 362 -1.38 -10.92 2.49
N VAL A 363 -0.67 -12.02 2.69
CA VAL A 363 -0.91 -12.95 3.80
C VAL A 363 -0.64 -12.28 5.15
N GLU A 364 0.49 -11.59 5.30
CA GLU A 364 0.79 -10.79 6.49
C GLU A 364 -0.31 -9.77 6.77
N ARG A 365 -0.71 -9.01 5.74
CA ARG A 365 -1.74 -7.99 5.85
C ARG A 365 -3.08 -8.54 6.35
N ILE A 366 -3.54 -9.64 5.76
CA ILE A 366 -4.80 -10.31 6.15
C ILE A 366 -4.70 -10.81 7.60
N LEU A 367 -3.63 -11.55 7.95
CA LEU A 367 -3.43 -12.11 9.28
C LEU A 367 -3.27 -11.03 10.36
N ARG A 368 -2.66 -9.89 10.03
CA ARG A 368 -2.56 -8.73 10.91
C ARG A 368 -3.94 -8.10 11.17
N LYS A 369 -4.76 -7.94 10.13
CA LYS A 369 -6.15 -7.46 10.27
C LYS A 369 -7.04 -8.41 11.07
N LEU A 370 -6.80 -9.71 11.00
CA LEU A 370 -7.52 -10.71 11.79
C LEU A 370 -6.95 -10.87 13.23
N GLY A 371 -5.85 -10.19 13.55
CA GLY A 371 -5.23 -10.19 14.87
C GLY A 371 -4.40 -11.42 15.20
N VAL A 372 -4.01 -12.21 14.19
CA VAL A 372 -3.08 -13.34 14.32
C VAL A 372 -1.65 -12.82 14.55
N ILE A 373 -1.24 -11.82 13.76
CA ILE A 373 0.01 -11.07 13.93
C ILE A 373 -0.31 -9.79 14.72
N ARG A 374 0.44 -9.52 15.80
CA ARG A 374 0.08 -8.46 16.76
C ARG A 374 1.18 -7.41 16.92
N GLY A 375 0.77 -6.16 17.09
CA GLY A 375 1.67 -5.05 17.43
C GLY A 375 2.86 -4.96 16.47
N GLN A 376 4.06 -4.99 17.03
CA GLN A 376 5.33 -4.88 16.31
C GLN A 376 5.91 -6.22 15.83
N GLU A 377 5.14 -7.31 15.91
CA GLU A 377 5.56 -8.60 15.35
C GLU A 377 5.72 -8.48 13.83
N VAL A 378 6.81 -9.02 13.30
CA VAL A 378 7.09 -9.10 11.85
C VAL A 378 6.69 -10.49 11.37
N ALA A 379 5.88 -10.59 10.34
CA ALA A 379 5.56 -11.87 9.73
C ALA A 379 6.76 -12.43 8.97
N GLY A 380 6.99 -13.73 9.04
CA GLY A 380 8.05 -14.36 8.28
C GLY A 380 7.71 -15.77 7.83
N TYR A 381 7.94 -16.08 6.55
CA TYR A 381 7.93 -17.45 6.06
C TYR A 381 9.25 -18.13 6.40
N GLN A 382 9.20 -19.19 7.18
CA GLN A 382 10.38 -19.97 7.50
C GLN A 382 10.91 -20.65 6.24
N LEU A 383 12.14 -20.33 5.84
CA LEU A 383 12.83 -20.94 4.70
C LEU A 383 13.51 -22.25 5.10
N ASP A 384 14.16 -22.21 6.27
CA ASP A 384 14.84 -23.36 6.90
C ASP A 384 14.78 -23.22 8.43
N GLY A 385 15.51 -24.05 9.16
CA GLY A 385 15.52 -24.01 10.64
C GLY A 385 16.10 -22.70 11.23
N SER A 386 16.83 -21.92 10.43
CA SER A 386 17.65 -20.78 10.87
C SER A 386 17.31 -19.46 10.17
N THR A 387 16.52 -19.47 9.10
CA THR A 387 16.20 -18.27 8.31
C THR A 387 14.70 -18.13 8.04
N ALA A 388 14.26 -16.88 7.89
CA ALA A 388 12.89 -16.56 7.46
C ALA A 388 12.90 -15.42 6.44
N LEU A 389 11.97 -15.48 5.48
CA LEU A 389 11.68 -14.41 4.53
C LEU A 389 10.73 -13.41 5.20
N VAL A 390 11.06 -12.12 5.22
CA VAL A 390 10.32 -11.08 5.91
C VAL A 390 10.14 -9.83 5.05
N SER A 391 9.09 -9.05 5.31
CA SER A 391 8.86 -7.77 4.63
C SER A 391 9.83 -6.70 5.13
N MET A 392 10.49 -5.99 4.21
CA MET A 392 11.32 -4.82 4.52
C MET A 392 10.48 -3.70 5.14
N GLU A 393 9.25 -3.52 4.65
CA GLU A 393 8.29 -2.55 5.18
C GLU A 393 7.93 -2.87 6.65
N SER A 394 7.65 -4.12 6.96
CA SER A 394 7.31 -4.56 8.32
C SER A 394 8.49 -4.44 9.28
N LEU A 395 9.72 -4.71 8.85
CA LEU A 395 10.92 -4.46 9.65
C LEU A 395 11.06 -2.98 10.00
N LEU A 396 10.89 -2.10 9.02
CA LEU A 396 10.97 -0.65 9.21
C LEU A 396 9.94 -0.13 10.23
N TYR A 397 8.68 -0.55 10.09
CA TYR A 397 7.62 -0.09 10.99
C TYR A 397 7.68 -0.73 12.38
N SER A 398 8.33 -1.89 12.53
CA SER A 398 8.45 -2.54 13.85
C SER A 398 9.51 -1.91 14.73
N GLN A 399 10.70 -1.59 14.21
CA GLN A 399 11.87 -1.18 14.99
C GLN A 399 12.62 0.03 14.43
N GLY A 400 12.17 0.59 13.30
CA GLY A 400 12.78 1.76 12.68
C GLY A 400 13.99 1.44 11.80
N LEU A 401 14.46 2.46 11.07
CA LEU A 401 15.53 2.34 10.08
C LEU A 401 16.88 1.96 10.68
N GLY A 402 17.21 2.48 11.86
CA GLY A 402 18.47 2.17 12.54
C GLY A 402 18.62 0.68 12.80
N ALA A 403 17.57 0.04 13.32
CA ALA A 403 17.56 -1.40 13.57
C ALA A 403 17.67 -2.23 12.26
N VAL A 404 17.05 -1.77 11.17
CA VAL A 404 17.17 -2.43 9.85
C VAL A 404 18.60 -2.37 9.34
N ARG A 405 19.25 -1.19 9.41
CA ARG A 405 20.65 -1.01 9.01
C ARG A 405 21.60 -1.85 9.84
N GLU A 406 21.46 -1.82 11.16
CA GLU A 406 22.26 -2.64 12.07
C GLU A 406 22.13 -4.13 11.76
N ALA A 407 20.92 -4.61 11.45
CA ALA A 407 20.70 -5.99 11.06
C ALA A 407 21.36 -6.35 9.72
N ILE A 408 21.41 -5.41 8.75
CA ILE A 408 22.14 -5.60 7.49
C ILE A 408 23.66 -5.64 7.75
N ASP A 409 24.19 -4.69 8.51
CA ASP A 409 25.64 -4.56 8.81
C ASP A 409 26.15 -5.77 9.60
N SER A 410 25.37 -6.27 10.58
CA SER A 410 25.68 -7.47 11.36
C SER A 410 25.43 -8.79 10.61
N LYS A 411 24.93 -8.73 9.35
CA LYS A 411 24.55 -9.89 8.54
C LYS A 411 23.44 -10.76 9.16
N CYS A 412 22.67 -10.18 10.09
CA CYS A 412 21.44 -10.79 10.62
C CYS A 412 20.31 -10.70 9.60
N LEU A 413 20.33 -9.67 8.76
CA LEU A 413 19.41 -9.47 7.63
C LEU A 413 20.21 -9.46 6.32
N ARG A 414 19.90 -10.40 5.42
CA ARG A 414 20.38 -10.37 4.06
C ARG A 414 19.31 -9.69 3.21
N TYR A 415 19.64 -8.55 2.66
CA TYR A 415 18.77 -7.79 1.77
C TYR A 415 19.42 -7.62 0.41
N ARG A 416 18.67 -7.86 -0.66
CA ARG A 416 19.07 -7.57 -2.04
C ARG A 416 18.34 -6.30 -2.48
N GLU A 417 19.10 -5.33 -2.96
CA GLU A 417 18.53 -4.07 -3.48
C GLU A 417 17.48 -4.32 -4.56
N GLY A 418 16.39 -3.61 -4.47
CA GLY A 418 15.25 -3.76 -5.38
C GLY A 418 14.22 -4.82 -4.98
N GLU A 419 14.49 -5.65 -3.97
CA GLU A 419 13.50 -6.60 -3.45
C GLU A 419 12.64 -5.95 -2.34
N LEU A 420 11.36 -6.34 -2.23
CA LEU A 420 10.49 -5.89 -1.13
C LEU A 420 10.64 -6.75 0.12
N LEU A 421 11.29 -7.90 -0.01
CA LEU A 421 11.53 -8.85 1.06
C LEU A 421 13.03 -8.99 1.35
N GLY A 422 13.35 -9.42 2.57
CA GLY A 422 14.70 -9.76 3.00
C GLY A 422 14.72 -11.10 3.75
N GLU A 423 15.88 -11.74 3.84
CA GLU A 423 16.10 -12.96 4.59
C GLU A 423 16.68 -12.63 5.97
N ILE A 424 15.94 -12.91 7.04
CA ILE A 424 16.40 -12.68 8.41
C ILE A 424 16.87 -13.99 9.06
N ARG A 425 18.04 -13.97 9.71
CA ARG A 425 18.57 -15.11 10.46
C ARG A 425 17.90 -15.16 11.83
N LEU A 426 17.20 -16.25 12.11
CA LEU A 426 16.53 -16.48 13.40
C LEU A 426 17.56 -16.76 14.51
N GLY A 427 17.36 -16.15 15.69
CA GLY A 427 18.26 -16.30 16.82
C GLY A 427 19.57 -15.50 16.72
N CYS A 428 19.69 -14.58 15.76
CA CYS A 428 20.76 -13.61 15.70
C CYS A 428 20.70 -12.67 16.92
N GLN A 429 21.86 -12.36 17.53
CA GLN A 429 21.98 -11.46 18.70
C GLN A 429 22.41 -10.07 18.29
#